data_f0ff6cbcd2b93c2b6d05e0999b62b602
#
_entry.id   f0ff6cbcd2b93c2b6d05e0999b62b602
#
_cell.length_a   1.000
_cell.length_b   1.000
_cell.length_c   1.000
_cell.angle_alpha   90.00
_cell.angle_beta   90.00
_cell.angle_gamma   90.00
#
_symmetry.space_group_name_H-M   'P 1'
#
loop_
_entity.id
_entity.type
_entity.pdbx_description
1 polymer ?
#
loop_
_entity_poly.entity_id
_entity_poly.type
_entity_poly.pdbx_seq_one_letter_code
_entity_poly.pdbx_strand_id
1 'polypeptide(L)'
;MKKTLLAAAVVSALVASTAASAANVYDKDGTTLNVNGRIEAQWYNAGSSNNMTGAVANNDSSIYNWARMGMDGRSKINDYATAFGFMEFDVGDGDRSTGEGQFAARDQYIGVDFGKFGTVKTGRYHSLVHTVVIATDVLNGDGMSGKSFALGDARNAGKLTYTWNGYGVLLGAEYQAAKNDYTEQGVTYDVESGYSLIAGYTTPAVLFGPISIKAGYSYMNGQDDANHAEKVDNQNGYAVSLAWGVPSQGLYLATEYSHNNTEYVDGSADYEQNGFEFAAKYTFDNGLSLATAYQYMNAEDEDGEVKSSQIPVVVEYNFNPNFKVYAQAAFGVSSTEENGKVVRYGVNPTYGDGNAFAVGARYTF
;
A
#
# COMPACT_ATOMS: atom_id res chain seq x y z
N MET A 1 15.53 12.95 29.47
CA MET A 1 14.56 11.84 29.41
C MET A 1 13.34 12.07 28.51
N LYS A 2 13.15 13.26 27.87
CA LYS A 2 12.02 13.51 26.94
C LYS A 2 12.31 13.28 25.45
N LYS A 3 13.54 12.98 25.07
CA LYS A 3 13.97 12.84 23.66
C LYS A 3 13.91 11.39 23.13
N THR A 4 13.80 10.39 23.98
CA THR A 4 13.74 8.97 23.61
C THR A 4 12.30 8.46 23.28
N LEU A 5 11.28 9.22 23.68
CA LEU A 5 9.89 8.87 23.41
C LEU A 5 9.42 9.23 21.99
N LEU A 6 10.09 10.17 21.32
CA LEU A 6 9.68 10.58 19.96
C LEU A 6 10.10 9.57 18.87
N ALA A 7 11.22 8.92 19.02
CA ALA A 7 11.69 7.92 18.04
C ALA A 7 10.86 6.63 18.05
N ALA A 8 10.31 6.24 19.21
CA ALA A 8 9.41 5.10 19.32
C ALA A 8 8.01 5.41 18.72
N ALA A 9 7.59 6.66 18.73
CA ALA A 9 6.28 7.07 18.20
C ALA A 9 6.23 7.09 16.66
N VAL A 10 7.35 7.30 15.97
CA VAL A 10 7.38 7.36 14.49
C VAL A 10 7.28 5.96 13.87
N VAL A 11 7.78 4.95 14.54
CA VAL A 11 7.72 3.56 14.04
C VAL A 11 6.34 2.93 14.34
N SER A 12 5.69 3.33 15.42
CA SER A 12 4.31 2.92 15.72
C SER A 12 3.27 3.65 14.83
N ALA A 13 3.60 4.78 14.23
CA ALA A 13 2.70 5.53 13.35
C ALA A 13 2.39 4.82 12.02
N LEU A 14 3.23 3.89 11.55
CA LEU A 14 2.95 3.09 10.35
C LEU A 14 1.87 2.01 10.58
N VAL A 15 1.59 1.65 11.84
CA VAL A 15 0.47 0.78 12.22
C VAL A 15 -0.70 1.60 12.79
N ALA A 16 -0.45 2.86 13.16
CA ALA A 16 -1.37 3.71 13.91
C ALA A 16 -2.21 4.66 13.04
N SER A 17 -2.09 4.63 11.70
CA SER A 17 -2.89 5.53 10.84
C SER A 17 -4.40 5.24 10.87
N THR A 18 -4.80 4.05 11.35
CA THR A 18 -6.21 3.71 11.59
C THR A 18 -6.63 3.80 13.07
N ALA A 19 -5.68 3.83 14.00
CA ALA A 19 -5.98 3.77 15.44
C ALA A 19 -6.36 5.13 16.07
N ALA A 20 -6.10 6.26 15.40
CA ALA A 20 -6.38 7.59 15.97
C ALA A 20 -7.89 7.92 16.06
N SER A 21 -8.74 7.17 15.36
CA SER A 21 -10.20 7.36 15.34
C SER A 21 -10.97 6.11 15.78
N ALA A 22 -10.29 5.00 16.10
CA ALA A 22 -10.95 3.76 16.48
C ALA A 22 -11.76 3.92 17.77
N ALA A 23 -13.03 3.47 17.74
CA ALA A 23 -13.86 3.41 18.90
C ALA A 23 -13.45 2.22 19.78
N ASN A 24 -12.98 2.49 21.01
CA ASN A 24 -12.76 1.44 21.99
C ASN A 24 -14.11 0.94 22.50
N VAL A 25 -14.45 -0.30 22.22
CA VAL A 25 -15.73 -0.93 22.61
C VAL A 25 -15.60 -1.86 23.83
N TYR A 26 -14.37 -2.24 24.17
CA TYR A 26 -14.07 -3.04 25.36
C TYR A 26 -12.65 -2.75 25.84
N ASP A 27 -12.50 -2.52 27.14
CA ASP A 27 -11.19 -2.35 27.80
C ASP A 27 -11.30 -2.84 29.25
N LYS A 28 -10.85 -4.05 29.50
CA LYS A 28 -10.87 -4.64 30.82
C LYS A 28 -9.81 -5.74 30.97
N ASP A 29 -9.17 -5.80 32.12
CA ASP A 29 -8.26 -6.85 32.54
C ASP A 29 -7.11 -7.11 31.53
N GLY A 30 -6.59 -6.03 30.90
CA GLY A 30 -5.53 -6.11 29.90
C GLY A 30 -5.98 -6.63 28.54
N THR A 31 -7.31 -6.69 28.32
CA THR A 31 -7.91 -7.01 27.01
C THR A 31 -8.63 -5.79 26.47
N THR A 32 -8.36 -5.46 25.20
CA THR A 32 -9.03 -4.36 24.47
C THR A 32 -9.64 -4.87 23.17
N LEU A 33 -10.75 -4.26 22.76
CA LEU A 33 -11.35 -4.42 21.44
C LEU A 33 -11.70 -3.04 20.91
N ASN A 34 -11.19 -2.74 19.73
CA ASN A 34 -11.47 -1.49 19.02
C ASN A 34 -12.19 -1.80 17.70
N VAL A 35 -13.09 -0.91 17.32
CA VAL A 35 -13.75 -0.90 16.01
C VAL A 35 -13.33 0.37 15.30
N ASN A 36 -12.93 0.23 14.05
CA ASN A 36 -12.52 1.34 13.19
C ASN A 36 -13.18 1.20 11.82
N GLY A 37 -13.22 2.29 11.09
CA GLY A 37 -13.74 2.26 9.75
C GLY A 37 -13.74 3.63 9.09
N ARG A 38 -14.15 3.65 7.82
CA ARG A 38 -14.31 4.87 7.06
C ARG A 38 -15.43 4.74 6.04
N ILE A 39 -16.06 5.84 5.75
CA ILE A 39 -17.03 5.99 4.66
C ILE A 39 -16.53 7.16 3.81
N GLU A 40 -16.53 6.97 2.50
CA GLU A 40 -16.04 7.96 1.55
C GLU A 40 -17.03 8.12 0.40
N ALA A 41 -17.21 9.37 0.00
CA ALA A 41 -17.92 9.74 -1.20
C ALA A 41 -16.99 10.58 -2.08
N GLN A 42 -16.91 10.28 -3.36
CA GLN A 42 -16.06 10.96 -4.31
C GLN A 42 -16.80 11.19 -5.62
N TRP A 43 -16.87 12.45 -6.05
CA TRP A 43 -17.13 12.79 -7.43
C TRP A 43 -15.80 12.78 -8.19
N TYR A 44 -15.79 12.16 -9.36
CA TYR A 44 -14.60 12.16 -10.19
C TYR A 44 -14.97 12.29 -11.66
N ASN A 45 -14.00 12.83 -12.42
CA ASN A 45 -13.99 12.88 -13.87
C ASN A 45 -12.63 12.34 -14.32
N ALA A 46 -12.62 11.28 -15.08
CA ALA A 46 -11.43 10.71 -15.69
C ALA A 46 -11.48 10.94 -17.19
N GLY A 47 -10.36 11.36 -17.77
CA GLY A 47 -10.22 11.52 -19.22
C GLY A 47 -10.44 10.21 -20.00
N SER A 48 -10.57 10.28 -21.30
CA SER A 48 -11.07 9.22 -22.20
C SER A 48 -10.31 7.88 -22.20
N SER A 49 -9.16 7.81 -21.59
CA SER A 49 -8.34 6.59 -21.54
C SER A 49 -8.45 5.80 -20.23
N ASN A 50 -9.30 6.22 -19.30
CA ASN A 50 -9.25 5.72 -17.94
C ASN A 50 -10.41 4.79 -17.60
N ASN A 51 -10.21 3.49 -17.74
CA ASN A 51 -11.01 2.47 -17.11
C ASN A 51 -10.62 2.32 -15.62
N MET A 52 -10.72 3.38 -14.83
CA MET A 52 -10.64 3.20 -13.39
C MET A 52 -11.90 2.51 -12.92
N THR A 53 -11.76 1.21 -12.67
CA THR A 53 -12.69 0.35 -11.92
C THR A 53 -14.17 0.72 -12.05
N GLY A 54 -14.84 0.24 -13.10
CA GLY A 54 -16.28 0.43 -13.29
C GLY A 54 -16.69 1.83 -13.74
N ALA A 55 -15.76 2.70 -14.04
CA ALA A 55 -16.06 4.03 -14.54
C ALA A 55 -16.74 3.99 -15.89
N VAL A 56 -17.71 4.84 -16.03
CA VAL A 56 -18.52 5.01 -17.22
C VAL A 56 -17.63 5.32 -18.41
N ALA A 57 -17.72 4.52 -19.47
CA ALA A 57 -17.07 4.83 -20.73
C ALA A 57 -17.52 6.21 -21.22
N ASN A 58 -16.62 6.97 -21.87
CA ASN A 58 -16.91 8.23 -22.56
C ASN A 58 -16.77 9.54 -21.77
N ASN A 59 -15.81 9.70 -20.88
CA ASN A 59 -15.55 10.97 -20.18
C ASN A 59 -16.67 11.49 -19.26
N ASP A 60 -17.60 10.65 -18.90
CA ASP A 60 -18.67 11.06 -18.00
C ASP A 60 -18.18 11.13 -16.56
N SER A 61 -18.60 12.16 -15.83
CA SER A 61 -18.36 12.27 -14.40
C SER A 61 -19.29 11.36 -13.62
N SER A 62 -18.80 10.74 -12.55
CA SER A 62 -19.59 9.87 -11.68
C SER A 62 -19.36 10.22 -10.21
N ILE A 63 -20.33 9.84 -9.37
CA ILE A 63 -20.17 9.82 -7.91
C ILE A 63 -20.21 8.38 -7.46
N TYR A 64 -19.19 7.95 -6.75
CA TYR A 64 -19.22 6.66 -6.09
C TYR A 64 -18.97 6.78 -4.58
N ASN A 65 -19.47 5.80 -3.87
CA ASN A 65 -19.30 5.68 -2.43
C ASN A 65 -18.62 4.35 -2.12
N TRP A 66 -17.87 4.32 -1.07
CA TRP A 66 -17.29 3.09 -0.56
C TRP A 66 -17.04 3.21 0.95
N ALA A 67 -16.99 2.07 1.59
CA ALA A 67 -16.78 1.98 3.02
C ALA A 67 -15.76 0.90 3.35
N ARG A 68 -15.18 1.02 4.53
CA ARG A 68 -14.27 0.05 5.11
C ARG A 68 -14.55 -0.09 6.59
N MET A 69 -14.50 -1.29 7.11
CA MET A 69 -14.68 -1.58 8.51
C MET A 69 -13.61 -2.56 8.99
N GLY A 70 -13.07 -2.30 10.17
CA GLY A 70 -12.08 -3.18 10.82
C GLY A 70 -12.30 -3.31 12.30
N MET A 71 -11.69 -4.35 12.86
CA MET A 71 -11.64 -4.60 14.29
C MET A 71 -10.24 -5.03 14.68
N ASP A 72 -9.71 -4.51 15.79
CA ASP A 72 -8.51 -5.02 16.42
C ASP A 72 -8.77 -5.40 17.86
N GLY A 73 -8.29 -6.57 18.24
CA GLY A 73 -8.31 -7.07 19.60
C GLY A 73 -6.90 -7.27 20.13
N ARG A 74 -6.67 -6.90 21.39
CA ARG A 74 -5.40 -7.16 22.08
C ARG A 74 -5.67 -7.78 23.45
N SER A 75 -4.82 -8.72 23.87
CA SER A 75 -4.91 -9.34 25.18
C SER A 75 -3.52 -9.56 25.76
N LYS A 76 -3.29 -9.01 26.93
CA LYS A 76 -2.04 -9.21 27.67
C LYS A 76 -1.93 -10.67 28.13
N ILE A 77 -0.92 -11.39 27.65
CA ILE A 77 -0.61 -12.76 28.10
C ILE A 77 0.19 -12.70 29.40
N ASN A 78 1.23 -11.84 29.41
CA ASN A 78 2.09 -11.58 30.57
C ASN A 78 2.83 -10.25 30.36
N ASP A 79 3.81 -9.93 31.22
CA ASP A 79 4.54 -8.66 31.14
C ASP A 79 5.47 -8.53 29.91
N TYR A 80 5.68 -9.60 29.16
CA TYR A 80 6.58 -9.66 28.00
C TYR A 80 5.87 -9.98 26.71
N ALA A 81 4.57 -10.33 26.76
CA ALA A 81 3.84 -10.80 25.60
C ALA A 81 2.38 -10.30 25.59
N THR A 82 1.96 -9.75 24.46
CA THR A 82 0.58 -9.35 24.18
C THR A 82 0.12 -10.03 22.89
N ALA A 83 -0.92 -10.85 22.96
CA ALA A 83 -1.57 -11.38 21.78
C ALA A 83 -2.41 -10.29 21.10
N PHE A 84 -2.52 -10.33 19.79
CA PHE A 84 -3.40 -9.44 19.02
C PHE A 84 -4.02 -10.16 17.84
N GLY A 85 -5.17 -9.66 17.42
CA GLY A 85 -5.83 -10.05 16.17
C GLY A 85 -6.40 -8.83 15.47
N PHE A 86 -6.39 -8.86 14.14
CA PHE A 86 -6.92 -7.79 13.31
C PHE A 86 -7.71 -8.37 12.13
N MET A 87 -8.82 -7.74 11.79
CA MET A 87 -9.55 -7.99 10.56
C MET A 87 -10.05 -6.68 9.96
N GLU A 88 -9.97 -6.57 8.64
CA GLU A 88 -10.48 -5.44 7.87
C GLU A 88 -11.19 -5.94 6.63
N PHE A 89 -12.31 -5.28 6.29
CA PHE A 89 -13.13 -5.58 5.13
C PHE A 89 -13.44 -4.30 4.35
N ASP A 90 -13.38 -4.37 3.04
CA ASP A 90 -14.07 -3.39 2.20
C ASP A 90 -15.57 -3.73 2.18
N VAL A 91 -16.37 -2.70 2.37
CA VAL A 91 -17.83 -2.74 2.35
C VAL A 91 -18.27 -1.82 1.22
N GLY A 92 -18.33 -2.36 0.01
CA GLY A 92 -18.66 -1.57 -1.17
C GLY A 92 -20.14 -1.61 -1.50
N ASP A 93 -20.59 -0.61 -2.23
CA ASP A 93 -21.91 -0.59 -2.89
C ASP A 93 -21.90 -1.31 -4.26
N GLY A 94 -20.79 -1.95 -4.62
CA GLY A 94 -20.62 -2.66 -5.88
C GLY A 94 -19.67 -1.95 -6.87
N ASP A 95 -19.50 -0.66 -6.81
CA ASP A 95 -18.71 0.10 -7.79
C ASP A 95 -17.20 -0.13 -7.67
N ARG A 96 -16.73 -0.50 -6.50
CA ARG A 96 -15.29 -0.66 -6.23
C ARG A 96 -14.88 -2.03 -5.72
N SER A 97 -15.81 -2.78 -5.18
CA SER A 97 -15.57 -4.16 -4.77
C SER A 97 -15.83 -5.09 -5.95
N THR A 98 -15.12 -6.18 -6.02
CA THR A 98 -15.27 -7.23 -7.04
C THR A 98 -16.59 -8.00 -6.96
N GLY A 99 -17.67 -7.38 -6.49
CA GLY A 99 -18.98 -7.98 -6.40
C GLY A 99 -19.99 -7.12 -5.62
N GLU A 100 -21.16 -6.92 -6.20
CA GLU A 100 -22.24 -6.17 -5.59
C GLU A 100 -22.56 -6.63 -4.17
N GLY A 101 -22.54 -5.72 -3.22
CA GLY A 101 -22.98 -5.92 -1.84
C GLY A 101 -22.14 -6.90 -1.01
N GLN A 102 -20.89 -7.13 -1.35
CA GLN A 102 -20.04 -8.10 -0.66
C GLN A 102 -19.03 -7.44 0.31
N PHE A 103 -18.81 -8.12 1.43
CA PHE A 103 -17.67 -7.90 2.28
C PHE A 103 -16.45 -8.56 1.65
N ALA A 104 -15.50 -7.76 1.16
CA ALA A 104 -14.23 -8.25 0.65
C ALA A 104 -13.18 -8.21 1.77
N ALA A 105 -12.63 -9.37 2.11
CA ALA A 105 -11.56 -9.45 3.11
C ALA A 105 -10.30 -8.72 2.63
N ARG A 106 -9.80 -7.80 3.43
CA ARG A 106 -8.52 -7.11 3.22
C ARG A 106 -7.44 -7.76 4.06
N ASP A 107 -7.27 -7.31 5.27
CA ASP A 107 -6.31 -7.83 6.22
C ASP A 107 -6.99 -8.75 7.25
N GLN A 108 -6.43 -9.91 7.50
CA GLN A 108 -6.89 -10.84 8.52
C GLN A 108 -5.67 -11.55 9.10
N TYR A 109 -5.30 -11.21 10.32
CA TYR A 109 -4.11 -11.80 10.94
C TYR A 109 -4.22 -11.87 12.47
N ILE A 110 -3.44 -12.77 13.03
CA ILE A 110 -3.18 -12.87 14.46
C ILE A 110 -1.68 -12.80 14.73
N GLY A 111 -1.30 -12.44 15.94
CA GLY A 111 0.10 -12.39 16.31
C GLY A 111 0.35 -12.22 17.78
N VAL A 112 1.62 -12.18 18.11
CA VAL A 112 2.12 -11.88 19.46
C VAL A 112 3.22 -10.84 19.38
N ASP A 113 3.05 -9.79 20.15
CA ASP A 113 4.05 -8.76 20.38
C ASP A 113 4.85 -9.10 21.65
N PHE A 114 6.14 -9.33 21.50
CA PHE A 114 7.08 -9.64 22.58
C PHE A 114 7.84 -8.37 23.04
N GLY A 115 7.29 -7.18 22.78
CA GLY A 115 7.88 -5.91 23.14
C GLY A 115 9.26 -5.70 22.50
N LYS A 116 10.30 -5.54 23.32
CA LYS A 116 11.68 -5.33 22.83
C LYS A 116 12.26 -6.48 21.99
N PHE A 117 11.63 -7.64 22.01
CA PHE A 117 12.07 -8.82 21.25
C PHE A 117 11.37 -8.95 19.89
N GLY A 118 10.49 -8.00 19.54
CA GLY A 118 9.82 -7.97 18.24
C GLY A 118 8.44 -8.64 18.23
N THR A 119 7.87 -8.71 17.04
CA THR A 119 6.50 -9.16 16.81
C THR A 119 6.48 -10.31 15.82
N VAL A 120 5.70 -11.34 16.09
CA VAL A 120 5.39 -12.43 15.15
C VAL A 120 3.91 -12.33 14.78
N LYS A 121 3.59 -12.40 13.49
CA LYS A 121 2.20 -12.46 13.02
C LYS A 121 2.04 -13.45 11.86
N THR A 122 0.83 -13.95 11.68
CA THR A 122 0.46 -14.85 10.58
C THR A 122 -0.95 -14.53 10.08
N GLY A 123 -1.18 -14.74 8.78
CA GLY A 123 -2.49 -14.50 8.16
C GLY A 123 -2.41 -13.95 6.76
N ARG A 124 -3.39 -13.09 6.42
CA ARG A 124 -3.54 -12.36 5.15
C ARG A 124 -3.24 -10.88 5.36
N TYR A 125 -2.29 -10.34 4.66
CA TYR A 125 -1.88 -8.91 4.67
C TYR A 125 -0.92 -8.63 3.51
N HIS A 126 -0.51 -7.38 3.32
CA HIS A 126 0.53 -7.01 2.35
C HIS A 126 1.84 -7.75 2.60
N SER A 127 2.61 -8.02 1.56
CA SER A 127 3.97 -8.54 1.74
C SER A 127 4.83 -7.58 2.58
N LEU A 128 5.79 -8.13 3.30
CA LEU A 128 6.67 -7.33 4.16
C LEU A 128 7.44 -6.26 3.37
N VAL A 129 7.81 -6.52 2.11
CA VAL A 129 8.49 -5.56 1.23
C VAL A 129 7.66 -4.31 0.95
N HIS A 130 6.32 -4.40 1.00
CA HIS A 130 5.43 -3.25 0.89
C HIS A 130 5.73 -2.15 1.93
N THR A 131 6.26 -2.51 3.12
CA THR A 131 6.69 -1.55 4.14
C THR A 131 7.78 -0.59 3.64
N VAL A 132 8.52 -0.96 2.61
CA VAL A 132 9.55 -0.11 2.00
C VAL A 132 8.90 0.92 1.07
N VAL A 133 8.01 0.47 0.19
CA VAL A 133 7.43 1.31 -0.87
C VAL A 133 6.38 2.32 -0.37
N ILE A 134 5.77 2.11 0.79
CA ILE A 134 4.76 3.05 1.33
C ILE A 134 5.33 4.40 1.78
N ALA A 135 6.64 4.64 1.68
CA ALA A 135 7.22 5.93 2.01
C ALA A 135 6.64 7.09 1.17
N THR A 136 6.29 6.84 -0.08
CA THR A 136 5.70 7.81 -0.99
C THR A 136 4.16 7.82 -0.98
N ASP A 137 3.51 6.91 -0.24
CA ASP A 137 2.05 6.82 -0.12
C ASP A 137 1.49 7.91 0.82
N VAL A 138 1.60 9.16 0.40
CA VAL A 138 1.16 10.35 1.16
C VAL A 138 0.07 11.14 0.44
N LEU A 139 -0.34 10.68 -0.71
CA LEU A 139 -1.46 11.21 -1.48
C LEU A 139 -2.77 10.58 -0.99
N ASN A 140 -3.91 11.15 -1.32
CA ASN A 140 -5.19 10.62 -0.85
C ASN A 140 -5.67 9.37 -1.64
N GLY A 141 -4.81 8.67 -2.18
CA GLY A 141 -4.66 7.35 -2.73
C GLY A 141 -5.81 6.57 -3.38
N ASP A 142 -7.02 7.07 -3.41
CA ASP A 142 -8.10 6.24 -3.92
C ASP A 142 -8.34 6.48 -5.42
N GLY A 143 -7.51 5.83 -6.19
CA GLY A 143 -7.70 5.62 -7.61
C GLY A 143 -7.06 6.64 -8.56
N MET A 144 -6.81 7.89 -8.18
CA MET A 144 -6.24 8.90 -9.08
C MET A 144 -4.83 9.34 -8.69
N SER A 145 -4.47 9.17 -7.44
CA SER A 145 -3.17 9.56 -6.89
C SER A 145 -2.47 8.40 -6.18
N GLY A 146 -2.94 7.18 -6.45
CA GLY A 146 -2.31 5.96 -5.96
C GLY A 146 -0.97 5.72 -6.64
N LYS A 147 -0.18 4.81 -6.08
CA LYS A 147 1.10 4.41 -6.65
C LYS A 147 0.95 3.82 -8.04
N SER A 148 1.83 4.18 -8.94
CA SER A 148 1.93 3.56 -10.26
C SER A 148 2.45 2.13 -10.18
N PHE A 149 3.33 1.86 -9.20
CA PHE A 149 3.88 0.55 -8.91
C PHE A 149 4.10 0.38 -7.41
N ALA A 150 3.59 -0.70 -6.82
CA ALA A 150 3.68 -0.95 -5.39
C ALA A 150 4.02 -2.42 -5.11
N LEU A 151 5.31 -2.75 -5.12
CA LEU A 151 5.79 -4.09 -4.82
C LEU A 151 5.26 -4.57 -3.45
N GLY A 152 4.70 -5.78 -3.42
CA GLY A 152 4.12 -6.37 -2.23
C GLY A 152 2.76 -5.84 -1.82
N ASP A 153 2.06 -5.08 -2.67
CA ASP A 153 0.75 -4.50 -2.37
C ASP A 153 -0.38 -5.54 -2.31
N ALA A 154 -0.24 -6.64 -3.03
CA ALA A 154 -1.25 -7.69 -3.00
C ALA A 154 -1.33 -8.36 -1.62
N ARG A 155 -2.56 -8.50 -1.12
CA ARG A 155 -2.83 -9.16 0.16
C ARG A 155 -3.01 -10.66 -0.05
N ASN A 156 -1.99 -11.41 0.22
CA ASN A 156 -2.01 -12.85 0.15
C ASN A 156 -2.04 -13.48 1.54
N ALA A 157 -2.77 -14.58 1.71
CA ALA A 157 -2.78 -15.38 2.92
C ALA A 157 -1.58 -16.34 2.96
N GLY A 158 -1.38 -17.04 4.08
CA GLY A 158 -0.35 -18.06 4.22
C GLY A 158 1.02 -17.51 4.61
N LYS A 159 1.08 -16.33 5.20
CA LYS A 159 2.32 -15.66 5.61
C LYS A 159 2.62 -15.85 7.10
N LEU A 160 3.90 -15.95 7.41
CA LEU A 160 4.45 -15.86 8.77
C LEU A 160 5.54 -14.79 8.76
N THR A 161 5.35 -13.73 9.54
CA THR A 161 6.27 -12.58 9.56
C THR A 161 6.81 -12.34 10.96
N TYR A 162 8.11 -12.10 11.05
CA TYR A 162 8.76 -11.54 12.22
C TYR A 162 9.29 -10.14 11.91
N THR A 163 9.04 -9.19 12.81
CA THR A 163 9.60 -7.84 12.75
C THR A 163 10.22 -7.44 14.07
N TRP A 164 11.33 -6.73 14.01
CA TRP A 164 12.00 -6.13 15.15
C TRP A 164 12.29 -4.66 14.90
N ASN A 165 11.99 -3.84 15.91
CA ASN A 165 12.25 -2.41 15.90
C ASN A 165 12.99 -2.01 17.16
N GLY A 166 14.12 -1.32 17.00
CA GLY A 166 14.89 -0.81 18.14
C GLY A 166 15.99 0.14 17.70
N TYR A 167 16.23 1.18 18.49
CA TYR A 167 17.32 2.14 18.26
C TYR A 167 17.30 2.81 16.86
N GLY A 168 16.12 2.99 16.28
CA GLY A 168 15.95 3.48 14.92
C GLY A 168 16.08 2.42 13.82
N VAL A 169 16.49 1.20 14.15
CA VAL A 169 16.65 0.09 13.20
C VAL A 169 15.33 -0.69 13.09
N LEU A 170 14.94 -1.00 11.87
CA LEU A 170 13.87 -1.93 11.50
C LEU A 170 14.50 -3.15 10.84
N LEU A 171 14.16 -4.33 11.29
CA LEU A 171 14.47 -5.60 10.62
C LEU A 171 13.19 -6.41 10.48
N GLY A 172 13.06 -7.12 9.37
CA GLY A 172 11.92 -8.01 9.15
C GLY A 172 12.27 -9.18 8.26
N ALA A 173 11.62 -10.31 8.54
CA ALA A 173 11.67 -11.52 7.74
C ALA A 173 10.25 -12.10 7.64
N GLU A 174 9.88 -12.52 6.44
CA GLU A 174 8.60 -13.13 6.13
C GLU A 174 8.82 -14.43 5.37
N TYR A 175 8.04 -15.43 5.71
CA TYR A 175 7.90 -16.68 4.98
C TYR A 175 6.49 -16.75 4.37
N GLN A 176 6.39 -17.06 3.08
CA GLN A 176 5.16 -17.38 2.38
C GLN A 176 5.07 -18.90 2.25
N ALA A 177 4.04 -19.50 2.82
CA ALA A 177 3.73 -20.91 2.61
C ALA A 177 3.05 -21.13 1.25
N ALA A 178 2.96 -22.38 0.83
CA ALA A 178 2.26 -22.75 -0.40
C ALA A 178 0.85 -22.16 -0.45
N LYS A 179 0.50 -21.62 -1.61
CA LYS A 179 -0.79 -20.96 -1.83
C LYS A 179 -1.18 -21.00 -3.30
N ASN A 180 -2.39 -21.49 -3.55
CA ASN A 180 -3.02 -21.37 -4.87
C ASN A 180 -3.54 -19.94 -5.10
N ASP A 181 -3.53 -19.51 -6.34
CA ASP A 181 -3.98 -18.18 -6.76
C ASP A 181 -3.27 -17.06 -5.97
N TYR A 182 -1.95 -17.16 -5.84
CA TYR A 182 -1.13 -16.06 -5.35
C TYR A 182 -1.09 -14.96 -6.39
N THR A 183 -1.40 -13.75 -6.00
CA THR A 183 -1.40 -12.59 -6.92
C THR A 183 -0.39 -11.56 -6.46
N GLU A 184 0.49 -11.13 -7.38
CA GLU A 184 1.41 -10.03 -7.18
C GLU A 184 1.64 -9.31 -8.51
N GLN A 185 1.54 -7.97 -8.52
CA GLN A 185 1.77 -7.12 -9.70
C GLN A 185 0.99 -7.53 -10.96
N GLY A 186 -0.26 -7.99 -10.78
CA GLY A 186 -1.14 -8.41 -11.88
C GLY A 186 -0.92 -9.84 -12.38
N VAL A 187 0.11 -10.52 -11.93
CA VAL A 187 0.37 -11.93 -12.23
C VAL A 187 -0.28 -12.81 -11.17
N THR A 188 -1.02 -13.84 -11.59
CA THR A 188 -1.64 -14.82 -10.68
C THR A 188 -1.11 -16.22 -11.01
N TYR A 189 -0.58 -16.91 -10.00
CA TYR A 189 0.02 -18.24 -10.13
C TYR A 189 0.00 -18.98 -8.80
N ASP A 190 0.32 -20.27 -8.82
CA ASP A 190 0.44 -21.07 -7.60
C ASP A 190 1.87 -20.98 -7.05
N VAL A 191 2.01 -20.61 -5.78
CA VAL A 191 3.29 -20.51 -5.07
C VAL A 191 3.54 -21.78 -4.28
N GLU A 192 4.74 -22.37 -4.40
CA GLU A 192 5.22 -23.44 -3.54
C GLU A 192 5.71 -22.89 -2.19
N SER A 193 6.53 -21.86 -2.23
CA SER A 193 7.07 -21.17 -1.07
C SER A 193 7.71 -19.84 -1.45
N GLY A 194 7.92 -18.97 -0.48
CA GLY A 194 8.61 -17.71 -0.71
C GLY A 194 9.13 -17.08 0.56
N TYR A 195 9.88 -16.02 0.42
CA TYR A 195 10.35 -15.21 1.54
C TYR A 195 10.48 -13.74 1.15
N SER A 196 10.40 -12.88 2.18
CA SER A 196 10.73 -11.45 2.04
C SER A 196 11.60 -11.02 3.20
N LEU A 197 12.54 -10.13 2.94
CA LEU A 197 13.45 -9.55 3.94
C LEU A 197 13.40 -8.03 3.84
N ILE A 198 13.38 -7.33 4.96
CA ILE A 198 13.54 -5.89 5.00
C ILE A 198 14.54 -5.45 6.03
N ALA A 199 15.21 -4.33 5.75
CA ALA A 199 16.01 -3.59 6.71
C ALA A 199 15.78 -2.10 6.53
N GLY A 200 15.84 -1.35 7.63
CA GLY A 200 15.72 0.10 7.60
C GLY A 200 16.38 0.77 8.79
N TYR A 201 16.62 2.07 8.63
CA TYR A 201 17.10 2.91 9.70
C TYR A 201 16.43 4.28 9.66
N THR A 202 15.98 4.74 10.82
CA THR A 202 15.39 6.07 10.99
C THR A 202 16.21 6.86 12.02
N THR A 203 16.73 8.01 11.60
CA THR A 203 17.51 8.89 12.46
C THR A 203 16.64 9.58 13.51
N PRO A 204 17.24 10.15 14.59
CA PRO A 204 16.61 11.27 15.29
C PRO A 204 16.29 12.43 14.32
N ALA A 205 15.46 13.37 14.77
CA ALA A 205 15.09 14.51 13.93
C ALA A 205 16.31 15.31 13.48
N VAL A 206 16.40 15.56 12.17
CA VAL A 206 17.41 16.36 11.48
C VAL A 206 16.67 17.46 10.73
N LEU A 207 16.94 18.74 11.03
CA LEU A 207 16.24 19.90 10.49
C LEU A 207 14.72 19.83 10.75
N PHE A 208 13.92 19.53 9.74
CA PHE A 208 12.45 19.49 9.86
C PHE A 208 11.87 18.12 10.22
N GLY A 209 12.70 17.08 10.38
CA GLY A 209 12.22 15.77 10.82
C GLY A 209 13.24 14.65 10.70
N PRO A 210 12.86 13.42 11.06
CA PRO A 210 13.73 12.25 10.91
C PRO A 210 14.01 11.93 9.45
N ILE A 211 15.16 11.33 9.17
CA ILE A 211 15.49 10.72 7.88
C ILE A 211 15.34 9.21 8.04
N SER A 212 14.59 8.57 7.14
CA SER A 212 14.37 7.12 7.12
C SER A 212 14.83 6.55 5.78
N ILE A 213 15.68 5.54 5.84
CA ILE A 213 16.05 4.73 4.68
C ILE A 213 15.59 3.30 4.92
N LYS A 214 15.01 2.66 3.89
CA LYS A 214 14.59 1.26 3.94
C LYS A 214 14.97 0.56 2.65
N ALA A 215 15.23 -0.74 2.76
CA ALA A 215 15.42 -1.64 1.62
C ALA A 215 14.73 -2.97 1.89
N GLY A 216 14.26 -3.64 0.85
CA GLY A 216 13.61 -4.93 0.94
C GLY A 216 13.81 -5.76 -0.31
N TYR A 217 13.67 -7.06 -0.15
CA TYR A 217 13.73 -8.06 -1.21
C TYR A 217 12.66 -9.12 -0.96
N SER A 218 12.03 -9.60 -2.00
CA SER A 218 11.08 -10.73 -1.99
C SER A 218 11.43 -11.73 -3.08
N TYR A 219 11.19 -13.00 -2.80
CA TYR A 219 11.31 -14.10 -3.73
C TYR A 219 10.17 -15.09 -3.50
N MET A 220 9.49 -15.47 -4.58
CA MET A 220 8.43 -16.46 -4.59
C MET A 220 8.78 -17.52 -5.61
N ASN A 221 8.79 -18.78 -5.18
CA ASN A 221 8.98 -19.94 -6.04
C ASN A 221 7.62 -20.41 -6.54
N GLY A 222 7.45 -20.49 -7.85
CA GLY A 222 6.22 -20.99 -8.48
C GLY A 222 6.08 -22.50 -8.30
N GLN A 223 4.85 -22.96 -8.32
CA GLN A 223 4.52 -24.38 -8.32
C GLN A 223 4.16 -24.81 -9.73
N ASP A 224 4.65 -25.97 -10.17
CA ASP A 224 4.23 -26.54 -11.46
C ASP A 224 2.76 -26.93 -11.39
N ASP A 225 1.91 -26.08 -11.95
CA ASP A 225 0.47 -26.17 -11.86
C ASP A 225 -0.19 -26.27 -13.23
N ALA A 226 -1.20 -27.14 -13.32
CA ALA A 226 -2.00 -27.31 -14.53
C ALA A 226 -3.16 -26.29 -14.66
N ASN A 227 -3.41 -25.49 -13.62
CA ASN A 227 -4.60 -24.62 -13.56
C ASN A 227 -4.36 -23.24 -14.17
N HIS A 228 -3.11 -22.81 -14.29
CA HIS A 228 -2.76 -21.52 -14.91
C HIS A 228 -2.20 -21.74 -16.31
N ALA A 229 -2.66 -20.92 -17.26
CA ALA A 229 -2.21 -21.00 -18.66
C ALA A 229 -0.72 -20.63 -18.80
N GLU A 230 -0.23 -19.80 -17.92
CA GLU A 230 1.15 -19.35 -17.84
C GLU A 230 1.74 -19.86 -16.53
N LYS A 231 2.82 -20.61 -16.64
CA LYS A 231 3.49 -21.22 -15.50
C LYS A 231 4.65 -20.33 -15.08
N VAL A 232 4.51 -19.71 -13.92
CA VAL A 232 5.59 -18.93 -13.31
C VAL A 232 6.58 -19.90 -12.66
N ASP A 233 7.86 -19.78 -13.02
CA ASP A 233 8.96 -20.48 -12.35
C ASP A 233 9.27 -19.77 -11.02
N ASN A 234 9.55 -18.48 -11.11
CA ASN A 234 9.73 -17.66 -9.92
C ASN A 234 9.34 -16.21 -10.17
N GLN A 235 9.06 -15.50 -9.07
CA GLN A 235 8.91 -14.06 -9.07
C GLN A 235 9.79 -13.46 -7.98
N ASN A 236 10.57 -12.45 -8.33
CA ASN A 236 11.44 -11.78 -7.38
C ASN A 236 11.39 -10.26 -7.54
N GLY A 237 11.61 -9.55 -6.44
CA GLY A 237 11.57 -8.11 -6.47
C GLY A 237 12.35 -7.47 -5.34
N TYR A 238 12.76 -6.23 -5.54
CA TYR A 238 13.40 -5.43 -4.51
C TYR A 238 12.91 -3.99 -4.55
N ALA A 239 13.01 -3.33 -3.40
CA ALA A 239 12.67 -1.93 -3.28
C ALA A 239 13.64 -1.21 -2.33
N VAL A 240 13.84 0.07 -2.59
CA VAL A 240 14.54 1.01 -1.69
C VAL A 240 13.74 2.28 -1.56
N SER A 241 13.74 2.87 -0.37
CA SER A 241 13.10 4.17 -0.14
C SER A 241 13.91 5.06 0.80
N LEU A 242 13.76 6.35 0.60
CA LEU A 242 14.29 7.40 1.45
C LEU A 242 13.17 8.40 1.75
N ALA A 243 13.00 8.74 3.02
CA ALA A 243 12.04 9.74 3.45
C ALA A 243 12.67 10.72 4.43
N TRP A 244 12.21 11.98 4.43
CA TRP A 244 12.63 13.03 5.34
C TRP A 244 11.43 13.82 5.82
N GLY A 245 11.24 13.90 7.14
CA GLY A 245 10.10 14.54 7.77
C GLY A 245 9.07 13.56 8.31
N VAL A 246 7.88 14.08 8.64
CA VAL A 246 6.73 13.33 9.12
C VAL A 246 5.51 13.74 8.28
N PRO A 247 4.79 12.82 7.62
CA PRO A 247 3.71 13.18 6.68
C PRO A 247 2.55 13.98 7.31
N SER A 248 2.39 13.89 8.63
CA SER A 248 1.31 14.56 9.38
C SER A 248 1.65 15.96 9.86
N GLN A 249 2.89 16.46 9.65
CA GLN A 249 3.32 17.76 10.17
C GLN A 249 4.45 18.38 9.34
N GLY A 250 4.24 19.63 8.87
CA GLY A 250 5.26 20.38 8.15
C GLY A 250 5.65 19.76 6.82
N LEU A 251 6.91 19.90 6.43
CA LEU A 251 7.43 19.36 5.19
C LEU A 251 7.76 17.87 5.32
N TYR A 252 7.32 17.10 4.36
CA TYR A 252 7.69 15.71 4.15
C TYR A 252 8.12 15.50 2.70
N LEU A 253 9.26 14.84 2.51
CA LEU A 253 9.79 14.45 1.21
C LEU A 253 10.07 12.96 1.23
N ALA A 254 9.74 12.26 0.17
CA ALA A 254 10.06 10.84 0.04
C ALA A 254 10.35 10.46 -1.41
N THR A 255 11.16 9.45 -1.58
CA THR A 255 11.40 8.81 -2.86
C THR A 255 11.50 7.31 -2.68
N GLU A 256 11.10 6.57 -3.70
CA GLU A 256 11.27 5.12 -3.77
C GLU A 256 11.65 4.67 -5.17
N TYR A 257 12.30 3.53 -5.24
CA TYR A 257 12.48 2.73 -6.44
C TYR A 257 12.14 1.29 -6.12
N SER A 258 11.41 0.63 -7.02
CA SER A 258 11.08 -0.79 -6.93
C SER A 258 11.22 -1.48 -8.27
N HIS A 259 11.60 -2.73 -8.21
CA HIS A 259 11.77 -3.63 -9.36
C HIS A 259 11.10 -4.97 -9.04
N ASN A 260 10.47 -5.55 -10.04
CA ASN A 260 9.90 -6.90 -9.99
C ASN A 260 10.21 -7.64 -11.29
N ASN A 261 10.62 -8.89 -11.19
CA ASN A 261 10.83 -9.79 -12.31
C ASN A 261 10.02 -11.06 -12.11
N THR A 262 9.36 -11.54 -13.18
CA THR A 262 8.61 -12.78 -13.22
C THR A 262 9.18 -13.65 -14.34
N GLU A 263 9.72 -14.80 -13.97
CA GLU A 263 10.27 -15.80 -14.89
C GLU A 263 9.25 -16.90 -15.15
N TYR A 264 9.19 -17.41 -16.38
CA TYR A 264 8.23 -18.42 -16.81
C TYR A 264 8.93 -19.75 -17.15
N VAL A 265 8.26 -20.88 -16.82
CA VAL A 265 8.78 -22.25 -17.03
C VAL A 265 8.93 -22.60 -18.50
N ASP A 266 8.11 -22.05 -19.37
CA ASP A 266 8.09 -22.34 -20.81
C ASP A 266 9.23 -21.68 -21.60
N GLY A 267 10.05 -20.84 -20.92
CA GLY A 267 11.15 -20.10 -21.52
C GLY A 267 10.71 -18.91 -22.35
N SER A 268 9.48 -18.44 -22.20
CA SER A 268 9.06 -17.11 -22.69
C SER A 268 9.91 -16.02 -22.01
N ALA A 269 9.96 -14.83 -22.62
CA ALA A 269 10.70 -13.72 -22.04
C ALA A 269 10.12 -13.34 -20.68
N ASP A 270 11.01 -12.96 -19.77
CA ASP A 270 10.66 -12.51 -18.44
C ASP A 270 9.76 -11.29 -18.51
N TYR A 271 8.87 -11.15 -17.51
CA TYR A 271 8.08 -9.95 -17.33
C TYR A 271 8.74 -9.07 -16.27
N GLU A 272 9.28 -7.95 -16.69
CA GLU A 272 9.95 -6.99 -15.82
C GLU A 272 9.08 -5.75 -15.56
N GLN A 273 9.09 -5.28 -14.32
CA GLN A 273 8.46 -4.02 -13.93
C GLN A 273 9.41 -3.18 -13.10
N ASN A 274 9.44 -1.89 -13.41
CA ASN A 274 10.22 -0.90 -12.68
C ASN A 274 9.32 0.26 -12.28
N GLY A 275 9.42 0.70 -11.02
CA GLY A 275 8.72 1.86 -10.49
C GLY A 275 9.68 2.86 -9.85
N PHE A 276 9.41 4.13 -10.09
CA PHE A 276 10.08 5.22 -9.39
C PHE A 276 9.06 6.25 -8.96
N GLU A 277 9.13 6.66 -7.71
CA GLU A 277 8.30 7.74 -7.19
C GLU A 277 9.11 8.76 -6.40
N PHE A 278 8.73 10.03 -6.55
CA PHE A 278 9.14 11.11 -5.67
C PHE A 278 7.88 11.81 -5.18
N ALA A 279 7.72 11.96 -3.87
CA ALA A 279 6.57 12.61 -3.26
C ALA A 279 6.99 13.76 -2.34
N ALA A 280 6.19 14.81 -2.33
CA ALA A 280 6.32 15.95 -1.45
C ALA A 280 4.97 16.30 -0.83
N LYS A 281 4.92 16.50 0.49
CA LYS A 281 3.73 16.92 1.22
C LYS A 281 4.08 18.02 2.21
N TYR A 282 3.19 18.99 2.35
CA TYR A 282 3.27 19.97 3.43
C TYR A 282 1.95 19.99 4.20
N THR A 283 2.03 19.73 5.49
CA THR A 283 0.89 19.73 6.41
C THR A 283 0.98 20.94 7.33
N PHE A 284 0.01 21.84 7.21
CA PHE A 284 -0.11 23.06 8.01
C PHE A 284 -0.79 22.77 9.35
N ASP A 285 -0.53 23.59 10.35
CA ASP A 285 -1.11 23.43 11.69
C ASP A 285 -2.65 23.67 11.74
N ASN A 286 -3.21 24.31 10.70
CA ASN A 286 -4.64 24.59 10.58
C ASN A 286 -5.47 23.46 9.95
N GLY A 287 -4.88 22.29 9.71
CA GLY A 287 -5.58 21.14 9.11
C GLY A 287 -5.50 21.07 7.58
N LEU A 288 -4.96 22.10 6.91
CA LEU A 288 -4.70 22.05 5.46
C LEU A 288 -3.45 21.20 5.17
N SER A 289 -3.49 20.41 4.11
CA SER A 289 -2.29 19.83 3.54
C SER A 289 -2.29 19.90 2.01
N LEU A 290 -1.09 20.00 1.46
CA LEU A 290 -0.81 20.00 0.02
C LEU A 290 0.16 18.87 -0.25
N ALA A 291 -0.13 18.05 -1.26
CA ALA A 291 0.74 16.96 -1.66
C ALA A 291 0.84 16.86 -3.17
N THR A 292 1.99 16.43 -3.64
CA THR A 292 2.23 16.10 -5.06
C THR A 292 3.26 15.00 -5.15
N ALA A 293 3.30 14.32 -6.29
CA ALA A 293 4.32 13.34 -6.60
C ALA A 293 4.70 13.40 -8.09
N TYR A 294 5.83 12.84 -8.43
CA TYR A 294 6.12 12.33 -9.75
C TYR A 294 6.17 10.81 -9.66
N GLN A 295 5.40 10.15 -10.49
CA GLN A 295 5.26 8.70 -10.52
C GLN A 295 5.63 8.20 -11.91
N TYR A 296 6.52 7.22 -11.97
CA TYR A 296 6.96 6.57 -13.20
C TYR A 296 6.88 5.07 -13.04
N MET A 297 6.43 4.40 -14.09
CA MET A 297 6.42 2.95 -14.21
C MET A 297 6.85 2.55 -15.61
N ASN A 298 7.63 1.48 -15.69
CA ASN A 298 7.96 0.76 -16.88
C ASN A 298 7.63 -0.71 -16.69
N ALA A 299 6.98 -1.33 -17.67
CA ALA A 299 6.75 -2.78 -17.71
C ALA A 299 7.13 -3.30 -19.09
N GLU A 300 7.80 -4.42 -19.14
CA GLU A 300 8.39 -5.01 -20.34
C GLU A 300 8.22 -6.53 -20.34
N ASP A 301 7.87 -7.10 -21.49
CA ASP A 301 7.84 -8.52 -21.78
C ASP A 301 8.24 -8.78 -23.25
N GLU A 302 8.10 -10.04 -23.75
CA GLU A 302 8.41 -10.41 -25.14
C GLU A 302 7.54 -9.67 -26.18
N ASP A 303 6.38 -9.19 -25.79
CA ASP A 303 5.42 -8.52 -26.66
C ASP A 303 5.67 -7.02 -26.78
N GLY A 304 6.39 -6.41 -25.83
CA GLY A 304 6.75 -4.99 -25.88
C GLY A 304 6.99 -4.34 -24.53
N GLU A 305 7.07 -3.01 -24.57
CA GLU A 305 7.34 -2.15 -23.43
C GLU A 305 6.22 -1.12 -23.27
N VAL A 306 5.77 -0.92 -22.03
CA VAL A 306 4.83 0.15 -21.67
C VAL A 306 5.45 1.06 -20.61
N LYS A 307 5.48 2.35 -20.90
CA LYS A 307 5.92 3.40 -20.00
C LYS A 307 4.77 4.29 -19.61
N SER A 308 4.66 4.61 -18.34
CA SER A 308 3.66 5.53 -17.82
C SER A 308 4.28 6.48 -16.82
N SER A 309 3.92 7.76 -16.91
CA SER A 309 4.28 8.73 -15.87
C SER A 309 3.17 9.75 -15.67
N GLN A 310 3.04 10.19 -14.41
CA GLN A 310 2.04 11.16 -14.01
C GLN A 310 2.52 12.04 -12.86
N ILE A 311 1.86 13.21 -12.75
CA ILE A 311 2.02 14.13 -11.64
C ILE A 311 0.65 14.28 -10.94
N PRO A 312 0.39 13.57 -9.85
CA PRO A 312 -0.77 13.82 -9.00
C PRO A 312 -0.53 15.04 -8.10
N VAL A 313 -1.60 15.79 -7.86
CA VAL A 313 -1.65 16.93 -6.94
C VAL A 313 -2.88 16.79 -6.07
N VAL A 314 -2.73 16.95 -4.75
CA VAL A 314 -3.80 16.80 -3.77
C VAL A 314 -3.81 17.99 -2.84
N VAL A 315 -4.99 18.53 -2.61
CA VAL A 315 -5.29 19.50 -1.55
C VAL A 315 -6.28 18.83 -0.60
N GLU A 316 -5.94 18.75 0.68
CA GLU A 316 -6.77 18.12 1.70
C GLU A 316 -6.98 19.07 2.86
N TYR A 317 -8.18 19.09 3.42
CA TYR A 317 -8.49 19.84 4.63
C TYR A 317 -9.16 18.93 5.68
N ASN A 318 -8.49 18.75 6.81
CA ASN A 318 -8.99 18.01 7.96
C ASN A 318 -9.73 18.96 8.90
N PHE A 319 -11.06 18.88 8.96
CA PHE A 319 -11.88 19.66 9.90
C PHE A 319 -11.65 19.20 11.35
N ASN A 320 -11.43 17.91 11.50
CA ASN A 320 -11.12 17.24 12.76
C ASN A 320 -10.52 15.86 12.45
N PRO A 321 -10.11 15.06 13.45
CA PRO A 321 -9.54 13.73 13.21
C PRO A 321 -10.45 12.75 12.46
N ASN A 322 -11.77 12.99 12.47
CA ASN A 322 -12.76 12.08 11.89
C ASN A 322 -13.25 12.50 10.50
N PHE A 323 -13.16 13.78 10.13
CA PHE A 323 -13.76 14.27 8.90
C PHE A 323 -12.80 15.15 8.09
N LYS A 324 -12.64 14.78 6.83
CA LYS A 324 -11.86 15.54 5.86
C LYS A 324 -12.56 15.70 4.53
N VAL A 325 -12.18 16.72 3.80
CA VAL A 325 -12.50 16.93 2.38
C VAL A 325 -11.21 17.05 1.59
N TYR A 326 -11.27 16.73 0.31
CA TYR A 326 -10.10 16.83 -0.57
C TYR A 326 -10.51 17.13 -2.01
N ALA A 327 -9.57 17.71 -2.73
CA ALA A 327 -9.59 17.80 -4.19
C ALA A 327 -8.27 17.26 -4.71
N GLN A 328 -8.33 16.51 -5.80
CA GLN A 328 -7.15 15.93 -6.42
C GLN A 328 -7.22 16.00 -7.93
N ALA A 329 -6.05 16.07 -8.54
CA ALA A 329 -5.87 16.01 -9.98
C ALA A 329 -4.68 15.10 -10.28
N ALA A 330 -4.74 14.34 -11.35
CA ALA A 330 -3.60 13.62 -11.90
C ALA A 330 -3.38 14.06 -13.33
N PHE A 331 -2.15 14.40 -13.67
CA PHE A 331 -1.75 14.85 -14.99
C PHE A 331 -0.83 13.80 -15.60
N GLY A 332 -1.24 13.18 -16.71
CA GLY A 332 -0.37 12.35 -17.53
C GLY A 332 0.72 13.20 -18.17
N VAL A 333 1.98 12.79 -18.08
CA VAL A 333 3.14 13.56 -18.59
C VAL A 333 3.99 12.79 -19.58
N SER A 334 3.65 11.55 -19.90
CA SER A 334 4.23 10.78 -20.99
C SER A 334 3.13 10.20 -21.87
N SER A 335 3.39 10.07 -23.16
CA SER A 335 2.64 9.18 -24.02
C SER A 335 2.93 7.73 -23.60
N THR A 336 1.91 6.91 -23.54
CA THR A 336 2.10 5.46 -23.45
C THR A 336 2.69 5.04 -24.80
N GLU A 337 3.98 4.73 -24.84
CA GLU A 337 4.57 4.11 -26.02
C GLU A 337 4.21 2.63 -26.00
N GLU A 338 3.14 2.30 -26.68
CA GLU A 338 2.74 0.93 -26.93
C GLU A 338 3.33 0.52 -28.27
N ASN A 339 4.32 -0.38 -28.28
CA ASN A 339 4.88 -0.96 -29.50
C ASN A 339 3.93 -1.99 -30.15
N GLY A 340 2.65 -1.62 -30.29
CA GLY A 340 1.68 -2.31 -31.14
C GLY A 340 1.14 -3.64 -30.60
N LYS A 341 1.49 -4.09 -29.41
CA LYS A 341 0.93 -5.27 -28.73
C LYS A 341 0.56 -4.98 -27.28
N VAL A 342 -0.45 -5.65 -26.81
CA VAL A 342 -0.90 -5.56 -25.41
C VAL A 342 0.11 -6.25 -24.54
N VAL A 343 0.80 -5.53 -23.65
CA VAL A 343 1.60 -6.12 -22.58
C VAL A 343 0.68 -6.99 -21.72
N ARG A 344 1.04 -8.25 -21.52
CA ARG A 344 0.17 -9.33 -21.01
C ARG A 344 -0.46 -9.03 -19.66
N TYR A 345 0.15 -8.24 -18.82
CA TYR A 345 -0.28 -8.09 -17.44
C TYR A 345 -0.37 -6.63 -17.03
N GLY A 346 -1.58 -6.16 -16.87
CA GLY A 346 -2.03 -5.20 -15.88
C GLY A 346 -1.21 -3.96 -15.61
N VAL A 347 -0.35 -3.54 -16.52
CA VAL A 347 0.03 -2.14 -16.57
C VAL A 347 -1.28 -1.43 -16.82
N ASN A 348 -1.80 -0.84 -15.77
CA ASN A 348 -3.00 -0.07 -15.89
C ASN A 348 -2.66 1.13 -16.79
N PRO A 349 -3.01 1.15 -18.09
CA PRO A 349 -2.70 2.26 -18.98
C PRO A 349 -3.48 3.52 -18.59
N THR A 350 -4.02 3.51 -17.38
CA THR A 350 -4.94 4.47 -16.81
C THR A 350 -4.39 5.88 -16.79
N TYR A 351 -3.10 6.07 -16.99
CA TYR A 351 -2.43 7.35 -16.78
C TYR A 351 -1.65 7.89 -17.97
N GLY A 352 -1.82 7.28 -19.15
CA GLY A 352 -1.03 7.68 -20.34
C GLY A 352 -1.19 9.15 -20.69
N ASP A 353 -2.28 9.52 -21.34
CA ASP A 353 -2.46 10.85 -21.94
C ASP A 353 -3.56 11.69 -21.29
N GLY A 354 -4.23 11.15 -20.26
CA GLY A 354 -5.41 11.75 -19.66
C GLY A 354 -5.10 12.55 -18.41
N ASN A 355 -5.92 13.59 -18.21
CA ASN A 355 -6.02 14.26 -16.92
C ASN A 355 -7.23 13.74 -16.18
N ALA A 356 -7.10 13.56 -14.89
CA ALA A 356 -8.18 13.10 -14.04
C ALA A 356 -8.37 14.06 -12.86
N PHE A 357 -9.62 14.26 -12.43
CA PHE A 357 -9.98 15.19 -11.36
C PHE A 357 -10.96 14.50 -10.42
N ALA A 358 -10.80 14.74 -9.13
CA ALA A 358 -11.78 14.30 -8.15
C ALA A 358 -11.92 15.27 -6.99
N VAL A 359 -13.11 15.27 -6.39
CA VAL A 359 -13.42 15.96 -5.14
C VAL A 359 -14.15 14.98 -4.24
N GLY A 360 -13.74 14.86 -3.00
CA GLY A 360 -14.33 13.89 -2.10
C GLY A 360 -14.37 14.33 -0.66
N ALA A 361 -15.10 13.55 0.13
CA ALA A 361 -15.19 13.67 1.57
C ALA A 361 -15.06 12.29 2.21
N ARG A 362 -14.34 12.23 3.34
CA ARG A 362 -14.13 10.99 4.11
C ARG A 362 -14.48 11.23 5.57
N TYR A 363 -15.28 10.33 6.11
CA TYR A 363 -15.50 10.19 7.54
C TYR A 363 -14.82 8.93 8.04
N THR A 364 -14.02 9.06 9.10
CA THR A 364 -13.29 7.96 9.75
C THR A 364 -13.71 7.83 11.21
N PHE A 365 -13.90 6.64 11.73
CA PHE A 365 -14.30 6.37 13.12
C PHE A 365 -13.51 5.23 13.73
#